data_617b0a618a8971089a4846b3eefc8789
#
_entry.id   617b0a618a8971089a4846b3eefc8789
#
_cell.length_a   1.000
_cell.length_b   1.000
_cell.length_c   1.000
_cell.angle_alpha   90.00
_cell.angle_beta   90.00
_cell.angle_gamma   90.00
#
_symmetry.space_group_name_H-M   'P 1'
#
loop_
_entity.id
_entity.type
_entity.pdbx_description
1 polymer ?
#
loop_
_entity_poly.entity_id
_entity_poly.type
_entity_poly.pdbx_seq_one_letter_code
_entity_poly.pdbx_strand_id
1 'polypeptide(L)'
;MDLKNLLKSLENCPCGREHTFDTKVVEIYSGLTKDTGKILLDAGFPTNILLVADENTLGVANAEGLSDSLTASGFNVKKLIYKNMMYARIEQVREVEALLDDVDGVISCGTGSLNDICRVASFEKDKKFCIFATAPSMDGFASDTAPIIENNFKVSWFVRQPMVILADTKILANAPTELKAAGFGDMVAKYIGIVDWRISHILTGEYYCPAIADLTMTAVKKMVALADKVTGSDEEAAGAIMEALVLSGLAMKLALCSRPASGAEHVVSHYWECYKLARGIWPEFHGKKVGVATLIINKIYRNIADRVEEINPTKDEPDWNEVYKHFSAEQIPEVEKLNNPSIMDKIDAADLKAKWPEIREIIREVLPENDKLLDLMKIAGCATTPEEINVSPELFAEGIYYHGYMRYRILLTRMMPMIGIDPMQYLD
;
A
#
# COMPACT_ATOMS: atom_id res chain seq x y z
N MET A 1 7.50 11.17 -14.87
CA MET A 1 6.02 11.31 -14.76
C MET A 1 5.64 12.78 -14.82
N ASP A 2 4.62 13.18 -15.58
CA ASP A 2 4.19 14.58 -15.66
C ASP A 2 3.19 14.95 -14.54
N LEU A 3 3.72 15.34 -13.40
CA LEU A 3 2.94 15.71 -12.22
C LEU A 3 2.10 16.98 -12.41
N LYS A 4 2.55 17.91 -13.28
CA LYS A 4 1.80 19.16 -13.57
C LYS A 4 0.54 18.84 -14.36
N ASN A 5 0.64 18.00 -15.39
CA ASN A 5 -0.53 17.57 -16.16
C ASN A 5 -1.47 16.71 -15.30
N LEU A 6 -0.94 15.90 -14.38
CA LEU A 6 -1.78 15.15 -13.44
C LEU A 6 -2.62 16.09 -12.57
N LEU A 7 -2.03 17.11 -11.93
CA LEU A 7 -2.79 18.09 -11.14
C LEU A 7 -3.78 18.89 -12.00
N LYS A 8 -3.36 19.29 -13.21
CA LYS A 8 -4.22 20.01 -14.13
C LYS A 8 -5.46 19.19 -14.53
N SER A 9 -5.33 17.87 -14.69
CA SER A 9 -6.47 16.99 -15.00
C SER A 9 -7.49 16.90 -13.86
N LEU A 10 -7.09 17.27 -12.64
CA LEU A 10 -7.94 17.28 -11.45
C LEU A 10 -8.40 18.69 -11.05
N GLU A 11 -8.01 19.74 -11.82
CA GLU A 11 -8.55 21.08 -11.64
C GLU A 11 -10.07 21.06 -11.84
N ASN A 12 -10.81 21.72 -10.94
CA ASN A 12 -12.28 21.73 -10.94
C ASN A 12 -12.92 20.33 -10.87
N CYS A 13 -12.30 19.41 -10.17
CA CYS A 13 -12.85 18.07 -9.97
C CYS A 13 -14.27 18.13 -9.40
N PRO A 14 -15.25 17.38 -9.97
CA PRO A 14 -16.64 17.43 -9.50
C PRO A 14 -16.83 16.89 -8.07
N CYS A 15 -15.81 16.29 -7.46
CA CYS A 15 -15.85 15.86 -6.06
C CYS A 15 -15.85 17.04 -5.05
N GLY A 16 -15.61 18.27 -5.51
CA GLY A 16 -15.66 19.50 -4.71
C GLY A 16 -14.44 19.72 -3.80
N ARG A 17 -13.39 18.91 -3.89
CA ARG A 17 -12.13 19.11 -3.15
C ARG A 17 -11.01 19.59 -4.06
N GLU A 18 -10.12 20.40 -3.50
CA GLU A 18 -8.84 20.71 -4.12
C GLU A 18 -7.89 19.53 -3.96
N HIS A 19 -7.20 19.16 -5.04
CA HIS A 19 -6.25 18.05 -5.06
C HIS A 19 -4.83 18.57 -5.15
N THR A 20 -4.02 18.29 -4.14
CA THR A 20 -2.62 18.71 -4.07
C THR A 20 -1.72 17.61 -3.54
N PHE A 21 -0.43 17.69 -3.86
CA PHE A 21 0.63 16.86 -3.27
C PHE A 21 1.95 17.63 -3.17
N ASP A 22 2.87 17.14 -2.33
CA ASP A 22 4.14 17.81 -2.01
C ASP A 22 5.29 17.36 -2.92
N THR A 23 5.18 16.21 -3.57
CA THR A 23 6.19 15.64 -4.47
C THR A 23 6.39 16.54 -5.69
N LYS A 24 7.64 16.91 -5.97
CA LYS A 24 7.97 17.82 -7.08
C LYS A 24 8.42 17.10 -8.34
N VAL A 25 9.13 15.99 -8.18
CA VAL A 25 9.74 15.23 -9.29
C VAL A 25 9.55 13.75 -9.09
N VAL A 26 9.07 13.08 -10.13
CA VAL A 26 9.05 11.61 -10.25
C VAL A 26 9.64 11.24 -11.59
N GLU A 27 10.82 10.62 -11.58
CA GLU A 27 11.49 10.14 -12.78
C GLU A 27 11.68 8.63 -12.74
N ILE A 28 11.23 7.97 -13.81
CA ILE A 28 11.27 6.51 -13.97
C ILE A 28 11.66 6.21 -15.42
N TYR A 29 12.93 5.86 -15.66
CA TYR A 29 13.43 5.51 -17.00
C TYR A 29 14.74 4.72 -16.94
N SER A 30 15.15 4.16 -18.07
CA SER A 30 16.37 3.34 -18.19
C SER A 30 17.64 4.21 -18.14
N GLY A 31 18.58 3.86 -17.26
CA GLY A 31 19.84 4.56 -17.10
C GLY A 31 19.77 5.86 -16.29
N LEU A 32 18.64 6.12 -15.63
CA LEU A 32 18.39 7.28 -14.76
C LEU A 32 19.50 7.49 -13.73
N THR A 33 20.09 6.41 -13.23
CA THR A 33 21.09 6.45 -12.17
C THR A 33 22.24 7.42 -12.46
N LYS A 34 22.68 7.52 -13.72
CA LYS A 34 23.74 8.43 -14.17
C LYS A 34 23.34 9.90 -14.14
N ASP A 35 22.04 10.18 -14.20
CA ASP A 35 21.47 11.52 -14.20
C ASP A 35 21.03 11.98 -12.81
N THR A 36 21.11 11.10 -11.79
CA THR A 36 20.56 11.32 -10.44
C THR A 36 21.01 12.66 -9.85
N GLY A 37 22.31 12.94 -9.84
CA GLY A 37 22.83 14.18 -9.27
C GLY A 37 22.29 15.43 -9.97
N LYS A 38 22.21 15.42 -11.31
CA LYS A 38 21.64 16.51 -12.11
C LYS A 38 20.15 16.71 -11.80
N ILE A 39 19.37 15.63 -11.77
CA ILE A 39 17.93 15.69 -11.48
C ILE A 39 17.69 16.31 -10.11
N LEU A 40 18.47 15.92 -9.11
CA LEU A 40 18.38 16.45 -7.76
C LEU A 40 18.70 17.96 -7.71
N LEU A 41 19.76 18.42 -8.42
CA LEU A 41 20.08 19.85 -8.52
C LEU A 41 18.96 20.64 -9.21
N ASP A 42 18.44 20.15 -10.33
CA ASP A 42 17.35 20.79 -11.08
C ASP A 42 16.06 20.86 -10.25
N ALA A 43 15.83 19.89 -9.35
CA ALA A 43 14.73 19.89 -8.39
C ALA A 43 14.95 20.86 -7.20
N GLY A 44 16.14 21.42 -7.03
CA GLY A 44 16.51 22.24 -5.88
C GLY A 44 16.72 21.41 -4.60
N PHE A 45 17.16 20.16 -4.74
CA PHE A 45 17.52 19.32 -3.60
C PHE A 45 18.87 19.74 -3.01
N PRO A 46 19.07 19.74 -1.68
CA PRO A 46 20.32 20.16 -1.08
C PRO A 46 21.49 19.22 -1.43
N THR A 47 22.70 19.77 -1.49
CA THR A 47 23.90 19.00 -1.87
C THR A 47 24.65 18.38 -0.69
N ASN A 48 24.38 18.81 0.55
CA ASN A 48 24.93 18.19 1.75
C ASN A 48 23.93 17.18 2.31
N ILE A 49 24.17 15.87 2.12
CA ILE A 49 23.16 14.84 2.27
C ILE A 49 23.64 13.62 3.07
N LEU A 50 22.68 12.94 3.69
CA LEU A 50 22.82 11.57 4.18
C LEU A 50 22.20 10.60 3.15
N LEU A 51 22.99 9.65 2.66
CA LEU A 51 22.52 8.51 1.87
C LEU A 51 22.37 7.32 2.81
N VAL A 52 21.15 6.78 2.89
CA VAL A 52 20.82 5.58 3.70
C VAL A 52 20.49 4.44 2.76
N ALA A 53 21.15 3.31 2.95
CA ALA A 53 21.00 2.12 2.11
C ALA A 53 21.27 0.85 2.92
N ASP A 54 21.08 -0.32 2.32
CA ASP A 54 21.76 -1.54 2.75
C ASP A 54 22.84 -1.96 1.73
N GLU A 55 23.65 -2.98 2.09
CA GLU A 55 24.76 -3.43 1.23
C GLU A 55 24.26 -3.86 -0.16
N ASN A 56 23.08 -4.50 -0.26
CA ASN A 56 22.53 -5.00 -1.51
C ASN A 56 22.05 -3.82 -2.38
N THR A 57 21.24 -2.94 -1.82
CA THR A 57 20.61 -1.83 -2.55
C THR A 57 21.65 -0.80 -3.00
N LEU A 58 22.65 -0.50 -2.17
CA LEU A 58 23.76 0.36 -2.58
C LEU A 58 24.64 -0.29 -3.65
N GLY A 59 24.87 -1.60 -3.53
CA GLY A 59 25.69 -2.34 -4.49
C GLY A 59 25.11 -2.25 -5.91
N VAL A 60 23.83 -2.52 -6.08
CA VAL A 60 23.19 -2.43 -7.41
C VAL A 60 23.09 -1.00 -7.92
N ALA A 61 22.83 -0.02 -7.07
CA ALA A 61 22.77 1.38 -7.46
C ALA A 61 24.14 1.92 -7.89
N ASN A 62 25.22 1.55 -7.18
CA ASN A 62 26.58 1.93 -7.53
C ASN A 62 27.10 1.25 -8.80
N ALA A 63 26.66 0.03 -9.08
CA ALA A 63 27.01 -0.64 -10.33
C ALA A 63 26.48 0.12 -11.57
N GLU A 64 25.38 0.86 -11.41
CA GLU A 64 24.82 1.74 -12.44
C GLU A 64 25.29 3.20 -12.32
N GLY A 65 26.15 3.55 -11.34
CA GLY A 65 26.86 4.83 -11.26
C GLY A 65 26.26 5.87 -10.29
N LEU A 66 25.50 5.48 -9.27
CA LEU A 66 24.88 6.43 -8.33
C LEU A 66 25.90 7.32 -7.62
N SER A 67 26.94 6.74 -7.00
CA SER A 67 27.95 7.51 -6.29
C SER A 67 28.74 8.43 -7.22
N ASP A 68 29.01 8.00 -8.44
CA ASP A 68 29.72 8.81 -9.45
C ASP A 68 28.87 10.01 -9.88
N SER A 69 27.57 9.79 -10.12
CA SER A 69 26.63 10.85 -10.48
C SER A 69 26.51 11.92 -9.40
N LEU A 70 26.38 11.51 -8.14
CA LEU A 70 26.32 12.42 -7.00
C LEU A 70 27.61 13.21 -6.85
N THR A 71 28.79 12.55 -6.94
CA THR A 71 30.10 13.17 -6.83
C THR A 71 30.34 14.18 -7.95
N ALA A 72 30.09 13.80 -9.21
CA ALA A 72 30.23 14.67 -10.37
C ALA A 72 29.34 15.92 -10.30
N SER A 73 28.20 15.81 -9.61
CA SER A 73 27.26 16.93 -9.38
C SER A 73 27.57 17.74 -8.12
N GLY A 74 28.68 17.47 -7.43
CA GLY A 74 29.14 18.24 -6.28
C GLY A 74 28.44 17.96 -4.96
N PHE A 75 27.78 16.79 -4.82
CA PHE A 75 27.16 16.39 -3.56
C PHE A 75 28.24 16.00 -2.52
N ASN A 76 28.06 16.49 -1.29
CA ASN A 76 28.77 16.00 -0.11
C ASN A 76 27.91 14.91 0.54
N VAL A 77 28.36 13.65 0.45
CA VAL A 77 27.55 12.47 0.81
C VAL A 77 28.09 11.79 2.06
N LYS A 78 27.40 11.94 3.18
CA LYS A 78 27.54 11.09 4.36
C LYS A 78 26.76 9.80 4.11
N LYS A 79 27.22 8.65 4.57
CA LYS A 79 26.56 7.36 4.32
C LYS A 79 26.21 6.63 5.62
N LEU A 80 25.01 6.04 5.65
CA LEU A 80 24.62 5.03 6.65
C LEU A 80 24.22 3.76 5.88
N ILE A 81 24.98 2.68 6.07
CA ILE A 81 24.79 1.43 5.32
C ILE A 81 24.47 0.31 6.30
N TYR A 82 23.29 -0.24 6.18
CA TYR A 82 22.89 -1.44 6.92
C TYR A 82 23.42 -2.69 6.21
N LYS A 83 23.66 -3.75 6.97
CA LYS A 83 24.06 -5.04 6.37
C LYS A 83 22.92 -5.67 5.58
N ASN A 84 21.72 -5.65 6.16
CA ASN A 84 20.49 -6.10 5.55
C ASN A 84 19.31 -5.40 6.24
N MET A 85 18.39 -4.78 5.48
CA MET A 85 17.25 -4.09 6.05
C MET A 85 15.97 -4.86 5.78
N MET A 86 15.43 -5.49 6.84
CA MET A 86 14.22 -6.31 6.77
C MET A 86 12.97 -5.54 7.22
N TYR A 87 13.09 -4.69 8.26
CA TYR A 87 11.97 -4.03 8.92
C TYR A 87 12.24 -2.55 9.15
N ALA A 88 11.19 -1.74 9.11
CA ALA A 88 11.21 -0.36 9.55
C ALA A 88 10.87 -0.32 11.06
N ARG A 89 11.88 -0.14 11.93
CA ARG A 89 11.72 -0.03 13.37
C ARG A 89 12.07 1.36 13.86
N ILE A 90 11.49 1.73 14.99
CA ILE A 90 11.72 3.06 15.58
C ILE A 90 13.20 3.26 15.95
N GLU A 91 13.92 2.20 16.32
CA GLU A 91 15.35 2.28 16.64
C GLU A 91 16.18 2.78 15.44
N GLN A 92 15.91 2.25 14.22
CA GLN A 92 16.59 2.73 13.01
C GLN A 92 16.17 4.17 12.64
N VAL A 93 14.94 4.56 12.92
CA VAL A 93 14.55 5.98 12.77
C VAL A 93 15.43 6.88 13.62
N ARG A 94 15.63 6.52 14.90
CA ARG A 94 16.51 7.28 15.84
C ARG A 94 17.99 7.25 15.44
N GLU A 95 18.48 6.15 14.86
CA GLU A 95 19.83 6.08 14.28
C GLU A 95 20.00 7.06 13.12
N VAL A 96 19.04 7.11 12.20
CA VAL A 96 19.07 8.09 11.08
C VAL A 96 19.01 9.51 11.61
N GLU A 97 18.10 9.84 12.52
CA GLU A 97 17.94 11.17 13.13
C GLU A 97 19.22 11.70 13.77
N ALA A 98 19.96 10.82 14.47
CA ALA A 98 21.23 11.17 15.09
C ALA A 98 22.32 11.64 14.10
N LEU A 99 22.13 11.36 12.81
CA LEU A 99 23.06 11.72 11.74
C LEU A 99 22.62 12.95 10.93
N LEU A 100 21.43 13.52 11.23
CA LEU A 100 20.81 14.57 10.40
C LEU A 100 21.19 16.01 10.80
N ASP A 101 21.84 16.23 11.93
CA ASP A 101 22.13 17.59 12.39
C ASP A 101 23.09 18.34 11.44
N ASP A 102 24.03 17.61 10.80
CA ASP A 102 25.07 18.16 9.91
C ASP A 102 24.72 18.06 8.42
N VAL A 103 23.49 17.64 8.04
CA VAL A 103 23.07 17.49 6.65
C VAL A 103 21.74 18.20 6.40
N ASP A 104 21.45 18.50 5.13
CA ASP A 104 20.26 19.26 4.73
C ASP A 104 19.21 18.39 4.01
N GLY A 105 19.62 17.22 3.56
CA GLY A 105 18.73 16.26 2.87
C GLY A 105 19.07 14.81 3.15
N VAL A 106 18.10 13.94 2.89
CA VAL A 106 18.22 12.50 3.04
C VAL A 106 17.82 11.82 1.73
N ILE A 107 18.65 10.89 1.26
CA ILE A 107 18.32 9.97 0.17
C ILE A 107 18.21 8.56 0.75
N SER A 108 17.03 7.93 0.65
CA SER A 108 16.92 6.49 0.84
C SER A 108 17.20 5.78 -0.47
N CYS A 109 18.19 4.90 -0.50
CA CYS A 109 18.49 4.03 -1.64
C CYS A 109 18.02 2.61 -1.31
N GLY A 110 16.78 2.27 -1.72
CA GLY A 110 16.19 0.99 -1.35
C GLY A 110 14.69 0.85 -1.63
N THR A 111 14.02 0.10 -0.76
CA THR A 111 12.59 -0.18 -0.84
C THR A 111 11.84 0.27 0.41
N GLY A 112 10.67 -0.29 0.68
CA GLY A 112 9.73 0.16 1.71
C GLY A 112 10.35 0.47 3.07
N SER A 113 11.06 -0.47 3.69
CA SER A 113 11.60 -0.29 5.06
C SER A 113 12.59 0.88 5.16
N LEU A 114 13.53 0.99 4.21
CA LEU A 114 14.46 2.12 4.15
C LEU A 114 13.74 3.45 3.91
N ASN A 115 12.73 3.44 3.03
CA ASN A 115 11.94 4.63 2.74
C ASN A 115 11.16 5.10 3.98
N ASP A 116 10.53 4.20 4.71
CA ASP A 116 9.71 4.55 5.88
C ASP A 116 10.59 5.11 7.01
N ILE A 117 11.72 4.46 7.31
CA ILE A 117 12.70 4.94 8.30
C ILE A 117 13.18 6.36 7.94
N CYS A 118 13.67 6.55 6.71
CA CYS A 118 14.23 7.83 6.28
C CYS A 118 13.16 8.92 6.19
N ARG A 119 11.93 8.56 5.80
CA ARG A 119 10.81 9.49 5.71
C ARG A 119 10.42 10.04 7.06
N VAL A 120 10.29 9.18 8.10
CA VAL A 120 10.00 9.63 9.46
C VAL A 120 11.12 10.49 10.00
N ALA A 121 12.37 10.02 9.94
CA ALA A 121 13.52 10.74 10.44
C ALA A 121 13.68 12.12 9.77
N SER A 122 13.55 12.19 8.44
CA SER A 122 13.63 13.45 7.71
C SER A 122 12.49 14.41 8.03
N PHE A 123 11.28 13.89 8.30
CA PHE A 123 10.13 14.69 8.68
C PHE A 123 10.32 15.31 10.07
N GLU A 124 10.71 14.52 11.07
CA GLU A 124 10.91 15.00 12.45
C GLU A 124 12.05 16.01 12.55
N LYS A 125 13.09 15.88 11.70
CA LYS A 125 14.23 16.81 11.65
C LYS A 125 14.09 17.92 10.59
N ASP A 126 12.92 18.05 9.97
CA ASP A 126 12.63 19.04 8.90
C ASP A 126 13.65 19.03 7.74
N LYS A 127 14.12 17.85 7.33
CA LYS A 127 15.06 17.70 6.20
C LYS A 127 14.32 17.40 4.90
N LYS A 128 14.93 17.72 3.75
CA LYS A 128 14.39 17.30 2.44
C LYS A 128 14.62 15.81 2.24
N PHE A 129 13.63 15.14 1.64
CA PHE A 129 13.67 13.69 1.45
C PHE A 129 13.55 13.31 -0.02
N CYS A 130 14.39 12.39 -0.46
CA CYS A 130 14.39 11.77 -1.78
C CYS A 130 14.40 10.26 -1.64
N ILE A 131 13.67 9.59 -2.52
CA ILE A 131 13.68 8.14 -2.69
C ILE A 131 14.42 7.80 -3.98
N PHE A 132 15.44 6.93 -3.89
CA PHE A 132 16.01 6.20 -4.99
C PHE A 132 15.56 4.73 -4.87
N ALA A 133 14.51 4.35 -5.61
CA ALA A 133 13.90 3.04 -5.49
C ALA A 133 14.70 1.97 -6.23
N THR A 134 14.95 0.83 -5.57
CA THR A 134 15.70 -0.30 -6.13
C THR A 134 14.83 -1.51 -6.47
N ALA A 135 13.58 -1.56 -6.02
CA ALA A 135 12.60 -2.56 -6.44
C ALA A 135 11.17 -2.00 -6.32
N PRO A 136 10.25 -2.35 -7.23
CA PRO A 136 8.87 -1.89 -7.21
C PRO A 136 8.02 -2.84 -6.34
N SER A 137 8.07 -2.73 -4.99
CA SER A 137 7.59 -3.76 -4.07
C SER A 137 6.34 -3.42 -3.26
N MET A 138 5.93 -2.14 -3.18
CA MET A 138 4.78 -1.68 -2.39
C MET A 138 4.37 -0.26 -2.78
N ASP A 139 3.17 0.20 -2.42
CA ASP A 139 2.59 1.47 -2.85
C ASP A 139 2.90 2.69 -1.96
N GLY A 140 3.70 2.51 -0.91
CA GLY A 140 4.07 3.59 0.02
C GLY A 140 5.06 4.63 -0.51
N PHE A 141 5.60 4.52 -1.74
CA PHE A 141 6.63 5.44 -2.24
C PHE A 141 6.22 6.91 -2.21
N ALA A 142 5.01 7.23 -2.64
CA ALA A 142 4.51 8.60 -2.72
C ALA A 142 3.44 8.94 -1.67
N SER A 143 3.23 8.10 -0.65
CA SER A 143 2.26 8.35 0.40
C SER A 143 2.79 9.39 1.42
N ASP A 144 1.88 9.96 2.22
CA ASP A 144 2.19 10.81 3.37
C ASP A 144 2.11 10.06 4.69
N THR A 145 2.23 8.73 4.64
CA THR A 145 2.28 7.85 5.82
C THR A 145 3.47 6.91 5.73
N ALA A 146 4.02 6.56 6.88
CA ALA A 146 5.09 5.58 7.02
C ALA A 146 4.76 4.61 8.16
N PRO A 147 4.61 3.30 7.89
CA PRO A 147 4.38 2.30 8.93
C PRO A 147 5.70 1.91 9.61
N ILE A 148 5.81 2.21 10.90
CA ILE A 148 6.98 1.90 11.74
C ILE A 148 6.61 0.88 12.81
N ILE A 149 7.49 -0.07 13.08
CA ILE A 149 7.33 -1.04 14.17
C ILE A 149 7.88 -0.43 15.46
N GLU A 150 6.98 -0.27 16.43
CA GLU A 150 7.27 0.14 17.81
C GLU A 150 6.74 -0.93 18.77
N ASN A 151 7.58 -1.42 19.68
CA ASN A 151 7.18 -2.45 20.67
C ASN A 151 6.48 -3.67 20.01
N ASN A 152 6.99 -4.12 18.87
CA ASN A 152 6.41 -5.20 18.04
C ASN A 152 5.00 -4.90 17.49
N PHE A 153 4.57 -3.65 17.52
CA PHE A 153 3.33 -3.19 16.93
C PHE A 153 3.59 -2.25 15.76
N LYS A 154 2.77 -2.32 14.70
CA LYS A 154 2.93 -1.48 13.51
C LYS A 154 2.08 -0.22 13.64
N VAL A 155 2.73 0.92 13.81
CA VAL A 155 2.13 2.25 13.95
C VAL A 155 2.30 3.01 12.65
N SER A 156 1.23 3.64 12.16
CA SER A 156 1.29 4.51 10.97
C SER A 156 1.61 5.95 11.41
N TRP A 157 2.76 6.43 10.97
CA TRP A 157 3.18 7.82 11.17
C TRP A 157 2.69 8.70 10.03
N PHE A 158 2.08 9.83 10.34
CA PHE A 158 1.74 10.85 9.35
C PHE A 158 2.95 11.76 9.12
N VAL A 159 3.42 11.84 7.89
CA VAL A 159 4.67 12.48 7.50
C VAL A 159 4.49 13.25 6.18
N ARG A 160 5.55 13.92 5.71
CA ARG A 160 5.54 14.53 4.37
C ARG A 160 5.83 13.50 3.27
N GLN A 161 5.28 13.75 2.10
CA GLN A 161 5.69 13.03 0.89
C GLN A 161 7.17 13.33 0.57
N PRO A 162 7.89 12.42 -0.12
CA PRO A 162 9.21 12.71 -0.65
C PRO A 162 9.15 13.85 -1.67
N MET A 163 10.15 14.73 -1.64
CA MET A 163 10.28 15.79 -2.62
C MET A 163 10.60 15.25 -4.01
N VAL A 164 11.42 14.20 -4.06
CA VAL A 164 11.88 13.56 -5.31
C VAL A 164 11.76 12.04 -5.18
N ILE A 165 11.28 11.39 -6.24
CA ILE A 165 11.24 9.93 -6.38
C ILE A 165 11.95 9.55 -7.67
N LEU A 166 12.98 8.73 -7.56
CA LEU A 166 13.83 8.28 -8.66
C LEU A 166 13.81 6.75 -8.75
N ALA A 167 13.69 6.23 -9.97
CA ALA A 167 13.72 4.80 -10.21
C ALA A 167 14.34 4.50 -11.59
N ASP A 168 15.44 3.76 -11.59
CA ASP A 168 16.08 3.29 -12.81
C ASP A 168 15.46 1.95 -13.22
N THR A 169 14.80 1.89 -14.39
CA THR A 169 14.10 0.68 -14.84
C THR A 169 15.03 -0.50 -15.04
N LYS A 170 16.32 -0.27 -15.34
CA LYS A 170 17.34 -1.31 -15.37
C LYS A 170 17.49 -2.00 -14.00
N ILE A 171 17.56 -1.21 -12.93
CA ILE A 171 17.67 -1.73 -11.56
C ILE A 171 16.37 -2.45 -11.19
N LEU A 172 15.22 -1.82 -11.44
CA LEU A 172 13.92 -2.39 -11.12
C LEU A 172 13.66 -3.73 -11.83
N ALA A 173 14.02 -3.82 -13.11
CA ALA A 173 13.84 -5.04 -13.90
C ALA A 173 14.68 -6.21 -13.38
N ASN A 174 15.88 -5.92 -12.84
CA ASN A 174 16.79 -6.90 -12.27
C ASN A 174 16.59 -7.12 -10.76
N ALA A 175 15.62 -6.46 -10.15
CA ALA A 175 15.23 -6.72 -8.77
C ALA A 175 14.72 -8.17 -8.59
N PRO A 176 14.83 -8.75 -7.38
CA PRO A 176 14.28 -10.07 -7.09
C PRO A 176 12.83 -10.20 -7.56
N THR A 177 12.51 -11.28 -8.27
CA THR A 177 11.16 -11.52 -8.82
C THR A 177 10.08 -11.42 -7.74
N GLU A 178 10.36 -11.91 -6.51
CA GLU A 178 9.44 -11.84 -5.39
C GLU A 178 9.06 -10.39 -5.02
N LEU A 179 9.97 -9.42 -5.15
CA LEU A 179 9.67 -8.02 -4.87
C LEU A 179 8.84 -7.37 -5.99
N LYS A 180 9.10 -7.72 -7.25
CA LYS A 180 8.28 -7.28 -8.39
C LYS A 180 6.87 -7.86 -8.31
N ALA A 181 6.77 -9.16 -8.01
CA ALA A 181 5.50 -9.85 -7.79
C ALA A 181 4.74 -9.27 -6.57
N ALA A 182 5.44 -8.89 -5.49
CA ALA A 182 4.83 -8.20 -4.36
C ALA A 182 4.20 -6.86 -4.79
N GLY A 183 4.91 -6.05 -5.57
CA GLY A 183 4.34 -4.79 -6.10
C GLY A 183 3.15 -5.01 -7.01
N PHE A 184 3.18 -6.05 -7.85
CA PHE A 184 2.03 -6.45 -8.66
C PHE A 184 0.84 -6.85 -7.78
N GLY A 185 1.08 -7.69 -6.75
CA GLY A 185 0.07 -8.10 -5.77
C GLY A 185 -0.55 -6.94 -5.00
N ASP A 186 0.28 -5.95 -4.62
CA ASP A 186 -0.19 -4.73 -3.97
C ASP A 186 -1.08 -3.89 -4.90
N MET A 187 -0.74 -3.81 -6.19
CA MET A 187 -1.54 -3.02 -7.14
C MET A 187 -2.87 -3.67 -7.51
N VAL A 188 -2.96 -4.99 -7.65
CA VAL A 188 -4.26 -5.65 -7.92
C VAL A 188 -5.23 -5.54 -6.74
N ALA A 189 -4.75 -5.29 -5.54
CA ALA A 189 -5.56 -5.01 -4.36
C ALA A 189 -6.49 -3.80 -4.53
N LYS A 190 -6.12 -2.86 -5.40
CA LYS A 190 -6.90 -1.64 -5.64
C LYS A 190 -8.31 -1.92 -6.17
N TYR A 191 -8.52 -3.08 -6.81
CA TYR A 191 -9.88 -3.54 -7.15
C TYR A 191 -10.79 -3.59 -5.91
N ILE A 192 -10.34 -4.21 -4.83
CA ILE A 192 -11.12 -4.33 -3.59
C ILE A 192 -11.24 -2.96 -2.91
N GLY A 193 -10.14 -2.19 -2.82
CA GLY A 193 -10.14 -0.86 -2.23
C GLY A 193 -11.20 0.06 -2.85
N ILE A 194 -11.31 0.07 -4.18
CA ILE A 194 -12.31 0.88 -4.91
C ILE A 194 -13.73 0.38 -4.66
N VAL A 195 -13.96 -0.93 -4.60
CA VAL A 195 -15.29 -1.50 -4.27
C VAL A 195 -15.72 -1.05 -2.87
N ASP A 196 -14.88 -1.26 -1.85
CA ASP A 196 -15.20 -0.88 -0.47
C ASP A 196 -15.40 0.64 -0.33
N TRP A 197 -14.64 1.45 -1.08
CA TRP A 197 -14.80 2.90 -1.07
C TRP A 197 -16.13 3.35 -1.66
N ARG A 198 -16.52 2.77 -2.81
CA ARG A 198 -17.84 3.04 -3.44
C ARG A 198 -19.00 2.59 -2.55
N ILE A 199 -18.91 1.39 -1.96
CA ILE A 199 -19.93 0.86 -1.03
C ILE A 199 -20.09 1.79 0.17
N SER A 200 -18.98 2.20 0.78
CA SER A 200 -19.02 3.12 1.91
C SER A 200 -19.65 4.47 1.54
N HIS A 201 -19.32 4.99 0.36
CA HIS A 201 -19.90 6.24 -0.15
C HIS A 201 -21.43 6.15 -0.28
N ILE A 202 -21.95 5.13 -0.95
CA ILE A 202 -23.40 5.01 -1.20
C ILE A 202 -24.19 4.76 0.09
N LEU A 203 -23.58 4.10 1.09
CA LEU A 203 -24.24 3.79 2.36
C LEU A 203 -24.20 4.94 3.37
N THR A 204 -23.14 5.74 3.38
CA THR A 204 -22.92 6.71 4.47
C THR A 204 -22.62 8.13 4.01
N GLY A 205 -22.49 8.36 2.70
CA GLY A 205 -22.03 9.63 2.17
C GLY A 205 -20.53 9.89 2.44
N GLU A 206 -19.75 8.87 2.81
CA GLU A 206 -18.28 9.02 2.91
C GLU A 206 -17.74 9.62 1.60
N TYR A 207 -16.77 10.52 1.73
CA TYR A 207 -16.16 11.11 0.55
C TYR A 207 -15.68 10.05 -0.45
N TYR A 208 -16.01 10.27 -1.71
CA TYR A 208 -15.56 9.48 -2.85
C TYR A 208 -15.23 10.40 -4.01
N CYS A 209 -14.13 10.15 -4.72
CA CYS A 209 -13.76 10.89 -5.91
C CYS A 209 -13.61 9.94 -7.10
N PRO A 210 -14.55 9.96 -8.07
CA PRO A 210 -14.47 9.14 -9.27
C PRO A 210 -13.16 9.35 -10.05
N ALA A 211 -12.69 10.58 -10.18
CA ALA A 211 -11.48 10.89 -10.92
C ALA A 211 -10.22 10.24 -10.31
N ILE A 212 -10.12 10.20 -8.96
CA ILE A 212 -9.02 9.51 -8.28
C ILE A 212 -9.17 7.99 -8.41
N ALA A 213 -10.38 7.47 -8.31
CA ALA A 213 -10.65 6.04 -8.52
C ALA A 213 -10.25 5.61 -9.94
N ASP A 214 -10.63 6.39 -10.95
CA ASP A 214 -10.30 6.14 -12.36
C ASP A 214 -8.78 6.23 -12.61
N LEU A 215 -8.09 7.18 -11.97
CA LEU A 215 -6.63 7.30 -12.02
C LEU A 215 -5.98 6.02 -11.51
N THR A 216 -6.41 5.55 -10.33
CA THR A 216 -5.91 4.32 -9.71
C THR A 216 -6.17 3.10 -10.60
N MET A 217 -7.40 2.95 -11.09
CA MET A 217 -7.78 1.81 -11.93
C MET A 217 -7.11 1.81 -13.31
N THR A 218 -6.81 2.99 -13.86
CA THR A 218 -6.05 3.11 -15.11
C THR A 218 -4.62 2.61 -14.92
N ALA A 219 -3.98 2.95 -13.79
CA ALA A 219 -2.65 2.44 -13.45
C ALA A 219 -2.64 0.91 -13.28
N VAL A 220 -3.65 0.35 -12.59
CA VAL A 220 -3.82 -1.11 -12.46
C VAL A 220 -3.95 -1.79 -13.82
N LYS A 221 -4.82 -1.28 -14.70
CA LYS A 221 -5.05 -1.86 -16.04
C LYS A 221 -3.78 -1.85 -16.90
N LYS A 222 -3.01 -0.75 -16.87
CA LYS A 222 -1.74 -0.62 -17.60
C LYS A 222 -0.72 -1.67 -17.11
N MET A 223 -0.59 -1.85 -15.80
CA MET A 223 0.31 -2.82 -15.20
C MET A 223 -0.12 -4.27 -15.49
N VAL A 224 -1.41 -4.59 -15.32
CA VAL A 224 -1.96 -5.93 -15.55
C VAL A 224 -1.75 -6.40 -17.00
N ALA A 225 -1.75 -5.49 -17.97
CA ALA A 225 -1.48 -5.81 -19.37
C ALA A 225 -0.05 -6.35 -19.62
N LEU A 226 0.86 -6.21 -18.65
CA LEU A 226 2.26 -6.67 -18.72
C LEU A 226 2.55 -7.81 -17.72
N ALA A 227 1.52 -8.49 -17.21
CA ALA A 227 1.66 -9.52 -16.18
C ALA A 227 2.62 -10.66 -16.56
N ASP A 228 2.64 -11.05 -17.83
CA ASP A 228 3.50 -12.11 -18.38
C ASP A 228 5.00 -11.74 -18.43
N LYS A 229 5.33 -10.46 -18.26
CA LYS A 229 6.71 -9.95 -18.26
C LYS A 229 7.28 -9.71 -16.87
N VAL A 230 6.47 -9.78 -15.80
CA VAL A 230 6.87 -9.43 -14.43
C VAL A 230 7.99 -10.33 -13.89
N THR A 231 7.95 -11.63 -14.20
CA THR A 231 8.95 -12.60 -13.73
C THR A 231 10.31 -12.48 -14.42
N GLY A 232 10.35 -11.83 -15.58
CA GLY A 232 11.57 -11.57 -16.35
C GLY A 232 12.29 -10.27 -15.95
N SER A 233 13.33 -9.92 -16.71
CA SER A 233 14.06 -8.64 -16.58
C SER A 233 13.54 -7.62 -17.62
N ASP A 234 12.23 -7.50 -17.75
CA ASP A 234 11.59 -6.55 -18.67
C ASP A 234 11.48 -5.17 -18.00
N GLU A 235 12.14 -4.18 -18.58
CA GLU A 235 12.18 -2.82 -18.03
C GLU A 235 10.82 -2.10 -18.16
N GLU A 236 10.03 -2.41 -19.19
CA GLU A 236 8.71 -1.83 -19.39
C GLU A 236 7.76 -2.30 -18.29
N ALA A 237 7.76 -3.61 -17.99
CA ALA A 237 6.92 -4.18 -16.92
C ALA A 237 7.33 -3.66 -15.53
N ALA A 238 8.62 -3.66 -15.23
CA ALA A 238 9.12 -3.15 -13.94
C ALA A 238 8.84 -1.64 -13.76
N GLY A 239 9.00 -0.86 -14.83
CA GLY A 239 8.67 0.57 -14.86
C GLY A 239 7.16 0.80 -14.69
N ALA A 240 6.31 0.01 -15.33
CA ALA A 240 4.86 0.11 -15.21
C ALA A 240 4.36 -0.21 -13.79
N ILE A 241 4.94 -1.23 -13.13
CA ILE A 241 4.64 -1.53 -11.72
C ILE A 241 5.05 -0.33 -10.84
N MET A 242 6.26 0.20 -11.02
CA MET A 242 6.74 1.34 -10.24
C MET A 242 5.88 2.58 -10.43
N GLU A 243 5.53 2.92 -11.67
CA GLU A 243 4.65 4.03 -11.99
C GLU A 243 3.28 3.86 -11.32
N ALA A 244 2.71 2.66 -11.36
CA ALA A 244 1.43 2.35 -10.73
C ALA A 244 1.49 2.50 -9.19
N LEU A 245 2.55 1.99 -8.56
CA LEU A 245 2.76 2.10 -7.11
C LEU A 245 2.92 3.57 -6.67
N VAL A 246 3.65 4.39 -7.43
CA VAL A 246 3.77 5.83 -7.17
C VAL A 246 2.42 6.52 -7.33
N LEU A 247 1.67 6.21 -8.40
CA LEU A 247 0.32 6.77 -8.61
C LEU A 247 -0.65 6.38 -7.50
N SER A 248 -0.57 5.16 -6.96
CA SER A 248 -1.35 4.74 -5.78
C SER A 248 -1.05 5.62 -4.56
N GLY A 249 0.23 5.86 -4.27
CA GLY A 249 0.64 6.75 -3.18
C GLY A 249 0.17 8.20 -3.37
N LEU A 250 0.27 8.73 -4.60
CA LEU A 250 -0.29 10.05 -4.94
C LEU A 250 -1.82 10.08 -4.81
N ALA A 251 -2.52 9.02 -5.23
CA ALA A 251 -3.97 8.92 -5.12
C ALA A 251 -4.44 8.98 -3.65
N MET A 252 -3.72 8.33 -2.74
CA MET A 252 -3.99 8.45 -1.30
C MET A 252 -3.88 9.90 -0.81
N LYS A 253 -2.83 10.61 -1.19
CA LYS A 253 -2.64 12.02 -0.85
C LYS A 253 -3.69 12.93 -1.47
N LEU A 254 -4.01 12.75 -2.75
CA LEU A 254 -5.05 13.50 -3.45
C LEU A 254 -6.44 13.29 -2.83
N ALA A 255 -6.73 12.10 -2.32
CA ALA A 255 -7.98 11.77 -1.63
C ALA A 255 -7.98 12.18 -0.15
N LEU A 256 -6.83 12.49 0.44
CA LEU A 256 -6.59 12.69 1.88
C LEU A 256 -7.06 11.49 2.73
N CYS A 257 -6.98 10.30 2.16
CA CYS A 257 -7.30 9.03 2.83
C CYS A 257 -6.71 7.84 2.06
N SER A 258 -6.59 6.69 2.71
CA SER A 258 -6.07 5.48 2.08
C SER A 258 -7.11 4.64 1.31
N ARG A 259 -8.34 5.15 1.15
CA ARG A 259 -9.43 4.43 0.46
C ARG A 259 -9.11 4.03 -0.99
N PRO A 260 -8.45 4.87 -1.82
CA PRO A 260 -8.11 4.49 -3.19
C PRO A 260 -7.18 3.27 -3.28
N ALA A 261 -6.43 3.00 -2.22
CA ALA A 261 -5.36 1.99 -2.20
C ALA A 261 -5.68 0.76 -1.36
N SER A 262 -6.64 0.82 -0.42
CA SER A 262 -6.76 -0.17 0.66
C SER A 262 -8.23 -0.43 1.01
N GLY A 263 -8.65 -1.68 0.91
CA GLY A 263 -9.95 -2.21 1.33
C GLY A 263 -9.80 -3.35 2.35
N ALA A 264 -10.72 -4.30 2.32
CA ALA A 264 -10.75 -5.46 3.22
C ALA A 264 -9.47 -6.31 3.12
N GLU A 265 -8.93 -6.49 1.92
CA GLU A 265 -7.72 -7.27 1.64
C GLU A 265 -6.49 -6.75 2.42
N HIS A 266 -6.32 -5.45 2.47
CA HIS A 266 -5.25 -4.85 3.27
C HIS A 266 -5.47 -5.06 4.76
N VAL A 267 -6.71 -4.96 5.23
CA VAL A 267 -7.00 -5.13 6.66
C VAL A 267 -6.80 -6.57 7.09
N VAL A 268 -7.18 -7.55 6.25
CA VAL A 268 -6.86 -8.99 6.44
C VAL A 268 -5.34 -9.20 6.50
N SER A 269 -4.61 -8.64 5.53
CA SER A 269 -3.14 -8.72 5.49
C SER A 269 -2.50 -8.15 6.76
N HIS A 270 -3.00 -7.01 7.26
CA HIS A 270 -2.53 -6.40 8.50
C HIS A 270 -2.87 -7.24 9.75
N TYR A 271 -4.02 -7.92 9.77
CA TYR A 271 -4.35 -8.86 10.84
C TYR A 271 -3.29 -9.98 10.94
N TRP A 272 -3.00 -10.63 9.82
CA TRP A 272 -1.96 -11.67 9.77
C TRP A 272 -0.57 -11.13 10.14
N GLU A 273 -0.24 -9.92 9.70
CA GLU A 273 1.03 -9.27 10.02
C GLU A 273 1.17 -9.02 11.53
N CYS A 274 0.17 -8.41 12.15
CA CYS A 274 0.17 -8.13 13.60
C CYS A 274 0.26 -9.41 14.43
N TYR A 275 -0.49 -10.45 14.03
CA TYR A 275 -0.42 -11.76 14.68
C TYR A 275 1.00 -12.35 14.65
N LYS A 276 1.65 -12.30 13.50
CA LYS A 276 3.01 -12.83 13.31
C LYS A 276 4.06 -12.01 14.07
N LEU A 277 4.01 -10.67 13.96
CA LEU A 277 4.94 -9.79 14.66
C LEU A 277 4.89 -9.97 16.17
N ALA A 278 3.71 -10.11 16.77
CA ALA A 278 3.54 -10.37 18.20
C ALA A 278 4.19 -11.70 18.64
N ARG A 279 4.42 -12.63 17.71
CA ARG A 279 5.04 -13.95 17.96
C ARG A 279 6.47 -14.07 17.46
N GLY A 280 7.06 -12.96 16.96
CA GLY A 280 8.42 -12.97 16.41
C GLY A 280 8.55 -13.76 15.09
N ILE A 281 7.44 -13.98 14.38
CA ILE A 281 7.40 -14.68 13.10
C ILE A 281 7.58 -13.67 11.97
N TRP A 282 8.34 -14.02 10.94
CA TRP A 282 8.48 -13.20 9.72
C TRP A 282 7.12 -12.98 9.04
N PRO A 283 6.65 -11.72 8.88
CA PRO A 283 5.30 -11.46 8.39
C PRO A 283 5.15 -11.52 6.87
N GLU A 284 6.21 -11.81 6.12
CA GLU A 284 6.31 -11.73 4.66
C GLU A 284 6.29 -10.28 4.11
N PHE A 285 6.63 -10.10 2.83
CA PHE A 285 6.55 -8.81 2.16
C PHE A 285 5.11 -8.28 2.09
N HIS A 286 4.94 -6.97 2.21
CA HIS A 286 3.63 -6.33 2.27
C HIS A 286 2.74 -6.75 1.10
N GLY A 287 3.15 -6.46 -0.14
CA GLY A 287 2.34 -6.76 -1.33
C GLY A 287 2.13 -8.25 -1.59
N LYS A 288 3.03 -9.13 -1.09
CA LYS A 288 2.83 -10.58 -1.15
C LYS A 288 1.62 -11.03 -0.33
N LYS A 289 1.50 -10.54 0.93
CA LYS A 289 0.33 -10.81 1.80
C LYS A 289 -0.94 -10.18 1.26
N VAL A 290 -0.84 -8.94 0.84
CA VAL A 290 -1.97 -8.18 0.28
C VAL A 290 -2.49 -8.88 -0.98
N GLY A 291 -1.60 -9.36 -1.86
CA GLY A 291 -1.99 -10.10 -3.06
C GLY A 291 -2.78 -11.38 -2.76
N VAL A 292 -2.32 -12.19 -1.79
CA VAL A 292 -3.05 -13.39 -1.34
C VAL A 292 -4.42 -13.01 -0.77
N ALA A 293 -4.47 -12.00 0.11
CA ALA A 293 -5.73 -11.53 0.68
C ALA A 293 -6.68 -10.99 -0.41
N THR A 294 -6.15 -10.38 -1.47
CA THR A 294 -6.95 -9.89 -2.61
C THR A 294 -7.66 -11.03 -3.32
N LEU A 295 -6.99 -12.15 -3.61
CA LEU A 295 -7.62 -13.31 -4.24
C LEU A 295 -8.78 -13.85 -3.39
N ILE A 296 -8.58 -13.93 -2.08
CA ILE A 296 -9.56 -14.43 -1.13
C ILE A 296 -10.78 -13.50 -1.06
N ILE A 297 -10.57 -12.21 -0.86
CA ILE A 297 -11.65 -11.23 -0.75
C ILE A 297 -12.38 -11.04 -2.08
N ASN A 298 -11.65 -11.05 -3.21
CA ASN A 298 -12.26 -11.04 -4.53
C ASN A 298 -13.25 -12.21 -4.69
N LYS A 299 -12.81 -13.42 -4.33
CA LYS A 299 -13.65 -14.63 -4.43
C LYS A 299 -14.90 -14.52 -3.54
N ILE A 300 -14.73 -14.10 -2.28
CA ILE A 300 -15.85 -13.89 -1.36
C ILE A 300 -16.83 -12.85 -1.92
N TYR A 301 -16.36 -11.70 -2.35
CA TYR A 301 -17.21 -10.60 -2.84
C TYR A 301 -17.97 -10.99 -4.11
N ARG A 302 -17.26 -11.56 -5.09
CA ARG A 302 -17.87 -12.03 -6.34
C ARG A 302 -18.95 -13.08 -6.07
N ASN A 303 -18.62 -14.13 -5.29
CA ASN A 303 -19.56 -15.20 -4.99
C ASN A 303 -20.78 -14.71 -4.21
N ILE A 304 -20.62 -13.75 -3.30
CA ILE A 304 -21.76 -13.10 -2.61
C ILE A 304 -22.62 -12.32 -3.61
N ALA A 305 -22.00 -11.50 -4.46
CA ALA A 305 -22.73 -10.70 -5.45
C ALA A 305 -23.53 -11.58 -6.43
N ASP A 306 -23.04 -12.78 -6.73
CA ASP A 306 -23.69 -13.70 -7.67
C ASP A 306 -24.75 -14.59 -7.03
N ARG A 307 -24.53 -15.02 -5.78
CA ARG A 307 -25.40 -16.04 -5.12
C ARG A 307 -26.40 -15.44 -4.14
N VAL A 308 -26.20 -14.21 -3.63
CA VAL A 308 -27.09 -13.58 -2.64
C VAL A 308 -27.93 -12.49 -3.29
N GLU A 309 -29.15 -12.85 -3.71
CA GLU A 309 -30.04 -11.89 -4.37
C GLU A 309 -30.67 -10.89 -3.41
N GLU A 310 -31.07 -11.36 -2.24
CA GLU A 310 -31.75 -10.57 -1.21
C GLU A 310 -31.11 -10.73 0.14
N ILE A 311 -31.16 -9.68 0.96
CA ILE A 311 -30.67 -9.66 2.33
C ILE A 311 -31.75 -9.15 3.28
N ASN A 312 -31.65 -9.55 4.54
CA ASN A 312 -32.47 -9.02 5.63
C ASN A 312 -31.55 -8.51 6.76
N PRO A 313 -30.99 -7.31 6.60
CA PRO A 313 -30.01 -6.79 7.53
C PRO A 313 -30.61 -6.57 8.93
N THR A 314 -29.79 -6.86 9.92
CA THR A 314 -30.03 -6.55 11.33
C THR A 314 -29.01 -5.53 11.84
N LYS A 315 -29.20 -5.01 13.06
CA LYS A 315 -28.20 -4.17 13.69
C LYS A 315 -26.91 -4.96 13.96
N ASP A 316 -25.76 -4.31 13.88
CA ASP A 316 -24.46 -4.87 14.27
C ASP A 316 -24.41 -5.01 15.81
N GLU A 317 -24.38 -6.23 16.31
CA GLU A 317 -24.34 -6.54 17.74
C GLU A 317 -23.29 -7.62 18.03
N PRO A 318 -21.97 -7.29 17.90
CA PRO A 318 -20.91 -8.27 18.10
C PRO A 318 -20.82 -8.71 19.58
N ASP A 319 -20.52 -9.98 19.80
CA ASP A 319 -20.08 -10.46 21.11
C ASP A 319 -18.62 -9.99 21.35
N TRP A 320 -18.48 -8.90 22.08
CA TRP A 320 -17.17 -8.31 22.38
C TRP A 320 -16.26 -9.24 23.16
N ASN A 321 -16.82 -10.13 24.03
CA ASN A 321 -16.01 -11.10 24.75
C ASN A 321 -15.38 -12.11 23.77
N GLU A 322 -16.09 -12.47 22.72
CA GLU A 322 -15.55 -13.33 21.67
C GLU A 322 -14.53 -12.55 20.80
N VAL A 323 -14.88 -11.36 20.32
CA VAL A 323 -13.98 -10.52 19.49
C VAL A 323 -12.62 -10.32 20.17
N TYR A 324 -12.59 -9.96 21.45
CA TYR A 324 -11.32 -9.67 22.14
C TYR A 324 -10.40 -10.87 22.33
N LYS A 325 -10.90 -12.11 22.28
CA LYS A 325 -10.06 -13.32 22.32
C LYS A 325 -9.09 -13.43 21.13
N HIS A 326 -9.42 -12.77 20.01
CA HIS A 326 -8.66 -12.83 18.77
C HIS A 326 -7.67 -11.66 18.61
N PHE A 327 -7.46 -10.88 19.68
CA PHE A 327 -6.49 -9.79 19.73
C PHE A 327 -5.56 -9.96 20.93
N SER A 328 -4.32 -9.49 20.81
CA SER A 328 -3.41 -9.48 21.95
C SER A 328 -3.86 -8.43 23.01
N ALA A 329 -3.39 -8.60 24.24
CA ALA A 329 -3.70 -7.66 25.32
C ALA A 329 -3.30 -6.21 24.98
N GLU A 330 -2.22 -6.04 24.20
CA GLU A 330 -1.73 -4.74 23.75
C GLU A 330 -2.61 -4.13 22.64
N GLN A 331 -3.32 -4.97 21.86
CA GLN A 331 -4.20 -4.52 20.77
C GLN A 331 -5.60 -4.15 21.24
N ILE A 332 -6.11 -4.79 22.30
CA ILE A 332 -7.49 -4.61 22.79
C ILE A 332 -7.84 -3.13 23.00
N PRO A 333 -7.03 -2.29 23.65
CA PRO A 333 -7.39 -0.88 23.85
C PRO A 333 -7.61 -0.10 22.57
N GLU A 334 -6.84 -0.39 21.51
CA GLU A 334 -7.02 0.27 20.21
C GLU A 334 -8.26 -0.29 19.50
N VAL A 335 -8.51 -1.59 19.59
CA VAL A 335 -9.73 -2.21 19.03
C VAL A 335 -10.98 -1.61 19.72
N GLU A 336 -11.00 -1.45 21.03
CA GLU A 336 -12.07 -0.79 21.76
C GLU A 336 -12.30 0.65 21.28
N LYS A 337 -11.24 1.43 21.18
CA LYS A 337 -11.30 2.82 20.69
C LYS A 337 -11.84 2.92 19.27
N LEU A 338 -11.43 2.01 18.37
CA LEU A 338 -11.87 1.98 16.98
C LEU A 338 -13.33 1.55 16.81
N ASN A 339 -13.92 0.89 17.80
CA ASN A 339 -15.27 0.34 17.72
C ASN A 339 -16.25 0.95 18.75
N ASN A 340 -15.88 2.02 19.42
CA ASN A 340 -16.75 2.73 20.36
C ASN A 340 -16.65 4.26 20.18
N PRO A 341 -17.57 4.89 19.41
CA PRO A 341 -18.71 4.26 18.71
C PRO A 341 -18.30 3.41 17.52
N SER A 342 -19.11 2.40 17.19
CA SER A 342 -18.86 1.55 16.02
C SER A 342 -19.09 2.31 14.71
N ILE A 343 -18.24 2.08 13.72
CA ILE A 343 -18.47 2.60 12.35
C ILE A 343 -19.75 2.03 11.75
N MET A 344 -20.17 0.84 12.18
CA MET A 344 -21.41 0.18 11.73
C MET A 344 -22.68 0.91 12.19
N ASP A 345 -22.61 1.72 13.25
CA ASP A 345 -23.73 2.57 13.69
C ASP A 345 -24.14 3.61 12.64
N LYS A 346 -23.31 3.86 11.62
CA LYS A 346 -23.64 4.74 10.49
C LYS A 346 -24.47 4.06 9.40
N ILE A 347 -24.66 2.75 9.48
CA ILE A 347 -25.39 1.97 8.47
C ILE A 347 -26.81 1.74 8.96
N ASP A 348 -27.76 2.29 8.22
CA ASP A 348 -29.18 1.94 8.38
C ASP A 348 -29.49 0.60 7.70
N ALA A 349 -30.14 -0.32 8.41
CA ALA A 349 -30.44 -1.65 7.91
C ALA A 349 -31.42 -1.64 6.71
N ALA A 350 -32.40 -0.72 6.73
CA ALA A 350 -33.36 -0.60 5.63
C ALA A 350 -32.69 -0.01 4.39
N ASP A 351 -31.79 0.97 4.58
CA ASP A 351 -31.00 1.57 3.50
C ASP A 351 -30.03 0.56 2.90
N LEU A 352 -29.33 -0.24 3.72
CA LEU A 352 -28.49 -1.33 3.26
C LEU A 352 -29.28 -2.34 2.41
N LYS A 353 -30.48 -2.72 2.85
CA LYS A 353 -31.37 -3.60 2.09
C LYS A 353 -31.77 -2.99 0.75
N ALA A 354 -32.15 -1.72 0.74
CA ALA A 354 -32.57 -1.00 -0.47
C ALA A 354 -31.42 -0.86 -1.49
N LYS A 355 -30.19 -0.66 -1.01
CA LYS A 355 -28.98 -0.48 -1.85
C LYS A 355 -28.26 -1.79 -2.20
N TRP A 356 -28.74 -2.93 -1.71
CA TRP A 356 -28.09 -4.21 -1.96
C TRP A 356 -27.94 -4.55 -3.46
N PRO A 357 -28.93 -4.31 -4.33
CA PRO A 357 -28.75 -4.51 -5.77
C PRO A 357 -27.62 -3.64 -6.37
N GLU A 358 -27.51 -2.39 -5.93
CA GLU A 358 -26.44 -1.48 -6.38
C GLU A 358 -25.07 -1.95 -5.88
N ILE A 359 -24.96 -2.45 -4.65
CA ILE A 359 -23.73 -3.02 -4.11
C ILE A 359 -23.28 -4.22 -4.95
N ARG A 360 -24.19 -5.12 -5.30
CA ARG A 360 -23.89 -6.25 -6.19
C ARG A 360 -23.39 -5.80 -7.56
N GLU A 361 -23.99 -4.75 -8.12
CA GLU A 361 -23.57 -4.20 -9.40
C GLU A 361 -22.16 -3.59 -9.32
N ILE A 362 -21.86 -2.82 -8.29
CA ILE A 362 -20.52 -2.26 -8.03
C ILE A 362 -19.46 -3.38 -8.00
N ILE A 363 -19.75 -4.48 -7.30
CA ILE A 363 -18.84 -5.61 -7.19
C ILE A 363 -18.58 -6.22 -8.57
N ARG A 364 -19.63 -6.48 -9.36
CA ARG A 364 -19.51 -7.07 -10.69
C ARG A 364 -18.81 -6.18 -11.70
N GLU A 365 -19.05 -4.88 -11.62
CA GLU A 365 -18.43 -3.88 -12.49
C GLU A 365 -16.91 -3.77 -12.26
N VAL A 366 -16.50 -3.75 -10.99
CA VAL A 366 -15.11 -3.41 -10.61
C VAL A 366 -14.24 -4.65 -10.50
N LEU A 367 -14.73 -5.73 -9.86
CA LEU A 367 -13.91 -6.90 -9.58
C LEU A 367 -13.75 -7.81 -10.80
N PRO A 368 -12.54 -8.28 -11.09
CA PRO A 368 -12.31 -9.30 -12.11
C PRO A 368 -12.94 -10.63 -11.71
N GLU A 369 -13.21 -11.48 -12.71
CA GLU A 369 -13.61 -12.88 -12.47
C GLU A 369 -12.52 -13.62 -11.68
N ASN A 370 -12.92 -14.53 -10.77
CA ASN A 370 -12.01 -15.21 -9.86
C ASN A 370 -10.86 -15.93 -10.56
N ASP A 371 -11.16 -16.73 -11.58
CA ASP A 371 -10.15 -17.47 -12.33
C ASP A 371 -9.20 -16.55 -13.09
N LYS A 372 -9.73 -15.45 -13.63
CA LYS A 372 -8.95 -14.46 -14.36
C LYS A 372 -7.92 -13.77 -13.46
N LEU A 373 -8.34 -13.39 -12.24
CA LEU A 373 -7.42 -12.75 -11.28
C LEU A 373 -6.36 -13.75 -10.80
N LEU A 374 -6.78 -14.99 -10.52
CA LEU A 374 -5.87 -16.07 -10.12
C LEU A 374 -4.81 -16.35 -11.19
N ASP A 375 -5.22 -16.46 -12.45
CA ASP A 375 -4.31 -16.69 -13.57
C ASP A 375 -3.33 -15.52 -13.76
N LEU A 376 -3.80 -14.28 -13.68
CA LEU A 376 -2.94 -13.10 -13.73
C LEU A 376 -1.89 -13.11 -12.62
N MET A 377 -2.28 -13.43 -11.39
CA MET A 377 -1.38 -13.48 -10.24
C MET A 377 -0.33 -14.59 -10.41
N LYS A 378 -0.73 -15.77 -10.90
CA LYS A 378 0.20 -16.87 -11.21
C LYS A 378 1.19 -16.49 -12.31
N ILE A 379 0.74 -15.89 -13.39
CA ILE A 379 1.58 -15.45 -14.52
C ILE A 379 2.60 -14.41 -14.02
N ALA A 380 2.19 -13.48 -13.15
CA ALA A 380 3.07 -12.48 -12.56
C ALA A 380 4.02 -13.04 -11.46
N GLY A 381 3.94 -14.33 -11.14
CA GLY A 381 4.79 -14.98 -10.13
C GLY A 381 4.43 -14.62 -8.69
N CYS A 382 3.19 -14.19 -8.45
CA CYS A 382 2.69 -13.87 -7.11
C CYS A 382 2.39 -15.13 -6.30
N ALA A 383 2.50 -15.05 -4.97
CA ALA A 383 1.89 -16.02 -4.08
C ALA A 383 0.36 -15.97 -4.23
N THR A 384 -0.28 -17.14 -4.20
CA THR A 384 -1.72 -17.29 -4.47
C THR A 384 -2.48 -18.00 -3.36
N THR A 385 -1.77 -18.55 -2.39
CA THR A 385 -2.38 -19.28 -1.27
C THR A 385 -1.86 -18.79 0.09
N PRO A 386 -2.65 -18.97 1.17
CA PRO A 386 -2.22 -18.62 2.54
C PRO A 386 -0.95 -19.38 2.98
N GLU A 387 -0.77 -20.62 2.55
CA GLU A 387 0.37 -21.45 2.88
C GLU A 387 1.68 -20.85 2.34
N GLU A 388 1.67 -20.28 1.13
CA GLU A 388 2.84 -19.63 0.50
C GLU A 388 3.30 -18.37 1.22
N ILE A 389 2.46 -17.87 2.14
CA ILE A 389 2.79 -16.74 3.02
C ILE A 389 2.82 -17.15 4.49
N ASN A 390 2.95 -18.45 4.80
CA ASN A 390 3.01 -19.00 6.16
C ASN A 390 1.82 -18.57 7.05
N VAL A 391 0.61 -18.59 6.51
CA VAL A 391 -0.65 -18.37 7.24
C VAL A 391 -1.32 -19.72 7.43
N SER A 392 -1.46 -20.16 8.72
CA SER A 392 -2.14 -21.41 9.05
C SER A 392 -3.66 -21.32 8.77
N PRO A 393 -4.36 -22.46 8.64
CA PRO A 393 -5.82 -22.46 8.47
C PRO A 393 -6.57 -21.71 9.58
N GLU A 394 -6.09 -21.80 10.84
CA GLU A 394 -6.67 -21.08 11.96
C GLU A 394 -6.48 -19.58 11.83
N LEU A 395 -5.24 -19.12 11.57
CA LEU A 395 -4.93 -17.69 11.36
C LEU A 395 -5.65 -17.14 10.13
N PHE A 396 -5.83 -17.95 9.09
CA PHE A 396 -6.62 -17.60 7.92
C PHE A 396 -8.06 -17.30 8.30
N ALA A 397 -8.74 -18.23 9.01
CA ALA A 397 -10.12 -18.05 9.44
C ALA A 397 -10.29 -16.85 10.39
N GLU A 398 -9.39 -16.71 11.38
CA GLU A 398 -9.38 -15.55 12.29
C GLU A 398 -9.25 -14.22 11.51
N GLY A 399 -8.34 -14.16 10.53
CA GLY A 399 -8.16 -12.99 9.68
C GLY A 399 -9.42 -12.63 8.92
N ILE A 400 -10.15 -13.61 8.36
CA ILE A 400 -11.39 -13.37 7.63
C ILE A 400 -12.51 -12.87 8.56
N TYR A 401 -12.64 -13.41 9.75
CA TYR A 401 -13.73 -13.02 10.67
C TYR A 401 -13.47 -11.72 11.44
N TYR A 402 -12.21 -11.46 11.85
CA TYR A 402 -11.93 -10.43 12.86
C TYR A 402 -11.15 -9.22 12.35
N HIS A 403 -10.61 -9.24 11.12
CA HIS A 403 -9.85 -8.09 10.58
C HIS A 403 -10.63 -6.77 10.63
N GLY A 404 -11.94 -6.80 10.36
CA GLY A 404 -12.78 -5.60 10.26
C GLY A 404 -12.83 -4.77 11.55
N TYR A 405 -12.50 -5.35 12.71
CA TYR A 405 -12.44 -4.64 14.00
C TYR A 405 -11.14 -3.84 14.19
N MET A 406 -10.13 -4.02 13.34
CA MET A 406 -8.84 -3.32 13.42
C MET A 406 -8.85 -1.93 12.77
N ARG A 407 -9.93 -1.51 12.14
CA ARG A 407 -9.99 -0.21 11.43
C ARG A 407 -11.38 0.41 11.57
N TYR A 408 -11.40 1.72 11.79
CA TYR A 408 -12.63 2.52 11.73
C TYR A 408 -13.02 2.74 10.26
N ARG A 409 -13.54 1.68 9.62
CA ARG A 409 -13.78 1.66 8.18
C ARG A 409 -14.93 0.73 7.81
N ILE A 410 -15.83 1.18 6.94
CA ILE A 410 -16.84 0.32 6.32
C ILE A 410 -16.16 -0.54 5.25
N LEU A 411 -16.31 -1.84 5.39
CA LEU A 411 -15.86 -2.90 4.49
C LEU A 411 -17.03 -3.85 4.31
N LEU A 412 -17.20 -4.42 3.12
CA LEU A 412 -18.28 -5.39 2.91
C LEU A 412 -18.13 -6.60 3.85
N THR A 413 -16.93 -7.09 4.09
CA THR A 413 -16.68 -8.16 5.07
C THR A 413 -17.12 -7.78 6.49
N ARG A 414 -16.94 -6.52 6.91
CA ARG A 414 -17.36 -6.05 8.25
C ARG A 414 -18.89 -5.97 8.38
N MET A 415 -19.61 -5.86 7.27
CA MET A 415 -21.09 -5.84 7.24
C MET A 415 -21.70 -7.24 7.21
N MET A 416 -20.92 -8.29 6.91
CA MET A 416 -21.46 -9.66 6.75
C MET A 416 -22.24 -10.17 7.96
N PRO A 417 -21.85 -9.92 9.23
CA PRO A 417 -22.68 -10.28 10.37
C PRO A 417 -24.07 -9.62 10.37
N MET A 418 -24.17 -8.36 9.91
CA MET A 418 -25.45 -7.64 9.83
C MET A 418 -26.41 -8.27 8.84
N ILE A 419 -25.90 -8.92 7.78
CA ILE A 419 -26.69 -9.52 6.71
C ILE A 419 -26.77 -11.05 6.83
N GLY A 420 -26.27 -11.62 7.94
CA GLY A 420 -26.34 -13.06 8.22
C GLY A 420 -25.51 -13.91 7.27
N ILE A 421 -24.43 -13.38 6.71
CA ILE A 421 -23.54 -14.08 5.78
C ILE A 421 -22.28 -14.56 6.51
N ASP A 422 -21.99 -15.85 6.40
CA ASP A 422 -20.71 -16.42 6.76
C ASP A 422 -19.77 -16.35 5.55
N PRO A 423 -18.70 -15.52 5.59
CA PRO A 423 -17.78 -15.35 4.45
C PRO A 423 -17.09 -16.64 4.02
N MET A 424 -16.87 -17.58 4.93
CA MET A 424 -16.18 -18.84 4.64
C MET A 424 -16.98 -19.75 3.68
N GLN A 425 -18.31 -19.62 3.65
CA GLN A 425 -19.17 -20.37 2.72
C GLN A 425 -19.08 -19.88 1.26
N TYR A 426 -18.38 -18.79 1.01
CA TYR A 426 -18.21 -18.16 -0.31
C TYR A 426 -16.79 -18.32 -0.85
N LEU A 427 -16.02 -19.23 -0.29
CA LEU A 427 -14.68 -19.58 -0.74
C LEU A 427 -14.62 -20.75 -1.74
N ASP A 428 -15.76 -21.41 -1.99
CA ASP A 428 -15.85 -22.54 -2.94
C ASP A 428 -16.04 -22.08 -4.38
#